data_15271d9d5675f5c8adfd656cee2e9243
#
_entry.id   15271d9d5675f5c8adfd656cee2e9243
#
_cell.length_a   1.000
_cell.length_b   1.000
_cell.length_c   1.000
_cell.angle_alpha   90.00
_cell.angle_beta   90.00
_cell.angle_gamma   90.00
#
_symmetry.space_group_name_H-M   'P 1'
#
loop_
_entity.id
_entity.type
_entity.pdbx_description
1 polymer ?
#
loop_
_entity_poly.entity_id
_entity_poly.type
_entity_poly.pdbx_seq_one_letter_code
_entity_poly.pdbx_strand_id
1 'polypeptide(L)'
;LNAPLQIHHDNDFGWWENQELLRQAREQGYNVWATYYPWIAGSGNYGAAIVNPPIWEDLMNYKYEETIYDPQLDKFVTKEEFLKLAKDEPGRTLVAYSPPRKKWLPEWTKVEGFIVAGDGMPGLNVDGEFLDWDGAYEDYAGHPRLAGTHAITLRIAREEGVPLMQTLSQLSYWPAKFIGKTGLKAMQERGRMQEGMVADIVIFNAENVTEHATYKAGRNGLPSTGIPY
;
A
#
# COMPACT_ATOMS: atom_id res chain seq x y z
N LEU A 1 -8.05 -8.00 -27.44
CA LEU A 1 -8.07 -6.61 -26.97
C LEU A 1 -6.66 -6.23 -26.54
N ASN A 2 -6.06 -5.24 -27.18
CA ASN A 2 -4.73 -4.74 -26.79
C ASN A 2 -4.91 -3.54 -25.82
N ALA A 3 -5.69 -3.74 -24.76
CA ALA A 3 -5.91 -2.73 -23.76
C ALA A 3 -4.87 -2.88 -22.62
N PRO A 4 -4.37 -1.77 -22.07
CA PRO A 4 -3.53 -1.83 -20.88
C PRO A 4 -4.33 -2.37 -19.69
N LEU A 5 -3.71 -3.22 -18.89
CA LEU A 5 -4.31 -3.81 -17.70
C LEU A 5 -3.39 -3.61 -16.50
N GLN A 6 -3.94 -3.14 -15.39
CA GLN A 6 -3.27 -3.13 -14.10
C GLN A 6 -4.14 -3.82 -13.05
N ILE A 7 -3.62 -4.87 -12.44
CA ILE A 7 -4.22 -5.52 -11.28
C ILE A 7 -3.78 -4.74 -10.04
N HIS A 8 -4.75 -4.18 -9.30
CA HIS A 8 -4.46 -3.48 -8.05
C HIS A 8 -4.44 -4.45 -6.87
N HIS A 9 -3.46 -4.24 -5.96
CA HIS A 9 -3.31 -4.99 -4.71
C HIS A 9 -3.21 -6.50 -4.93
N ASP A 10 -2.31 -6.93 -5.81
CA ASP A 10 -1.95 -8.33 -6.00
C ASP A 10 -1.07 -8.81 -4.82
N ASN A 11 -1.61 -8.67 -3.61
CA ASN A 11 -0.93 -8.79 -2.33
C ASN A 11 -1.25 -10.08 -1.57
N ASP A 12 -2.22 -10.86 -2.05
CA ASP A 12 -2.77 -11.99 -1.31
C ASP A 12 -2.46 -13.33 -1.99
N PHE A 13 -3.18 -14.37 -1.62
CA PHE A 13 -2.95 -15.72 -2.15
C PHE A 13 -2.98 -15.75 -3.67
N GLY A 14 -1.99 -16.42 -4.28
CA GLY A 14 -1.87 -16.53 -5.74
C GLY A 14 -1.08 -15.40 -6.40
N TRP A 15 -0.55 -14.43 -5.63
CA TRP A 15 0.22 -13.31 -6.20
C TRP A 15 1.40 -13.77 -7.06
N TRP A 16 2.06 -14.86 -6.69
CA TRP A 16 3.23 -15.37 -7.40
C TRP A 16 2.87 -15.96 -8.77
N GLU A 17 1.75 -16.68 -8.88
CA GLU A 17 1.24 -17.18 -10.17
C GLU A 17 0.80 -16.03 -11.07
N ASN A 18 0.12 -15.02 -10.50
CA ASN A 18 -0.27 -13.82 -11.23
C ASN A 18 0.96 -13.08 -11.77
N GLN A 19 1.99 -12.89 -10.96
CA GLN A 19 3.22 -12.22 -11.41
C GLN A 19 3.90 -12.99 -12.55
N GLU A 20 3.94 -14.31 -12.50
CA GLU A 20 4.50 -15.13 -13.58
C GLU A 20 3.66 -15.00 -14.87
N LEU A 21 2.34 -15.07 -14.80
CA LEU A 21 1.46 -14.86 -15.95
C LEU A 21 1.62 -13.46 -16.56
N LEU A 22 1.71 -12.43 -15.71
CA LEU A 22 1.92 -11.06 -16.16
C LEU A 22 3.30 -10.86 -16.80
N ARG A 23 4.35 -11.51 -16.27
CA ARG A 23 5.68 -11.50 -16.87
C ARG A 23 5.65 -12.08 -18.27
N GLN A 24 5.07 -13.27 -18.45
CA GLN A 24 4.93 -13.92 -19.74
C GLN A 24 4.14 -13.08 -20.74
N ALA A 25 3.06 -12.44 -20.29
CA ALA A 25 2.27 -11.56 -21.14
C ALA A 25 3.05 -10.29 -21.54
N ARG A 26 3.85 -9.71 -20.64
CA ARG A 26 4.73 -8.57 -20.97
C ARG A 26 5.80 -8.96 -22.01
N GLU A 27 6.37 -10.17 -21.94
CA GLU A 27 7.32 -10.69 -22.93
C GLU A 27 6.69 -10.85 -24.32
N GLN A 28 5.39 -11.12 -24.38
CA GLN A 28 4.60 -11.13 -25.62
C GLN A 28 4.19 -9.72 -26.11
N GLY A 29 4.61 -8.67 -25.40
CA GLY A 29 4.36 -7.27 -25.79
C GLY A 29 3.10 -6.64 -25.19
N TYR A 30 2.32 -7.36 -24.39
CA TYR A 30 1.15 -6.80 -23.73
C TYR A 30 1.53 -5.82 -22.62
N ASN A 31 0.73 -4.73 -22.50
CA ASN A 31 0.92 -3.73 -21.45
C ASN A 31 0.12 -4.13 -20.20
N VAL A 32 0.60 -5.14 -19.47
CA VAL A 32 -0.09 -5.73 -18.31
C VAL A 32 0.83 -5.72 -17.08
N TRP A 33 0.32 -5.23 -15.97
CA TRP A 33 1.07 -5.02 -14.74
C TRP A 33 0.22 -5.30 -13.51
N ALA A 34 0.87 -5.46 -12.36
CA ALA A 34 0.19 -5.48 -11.08
C ALA A 34 0.85 -4.53 -10.09
N THR A 35 0.10 -4.16 -9.05
CA THR A 35 0.62 -3.38 -7.94
C THR A 35 0.55 -4.18 -6.65
N TYR A 36 1.53 -3.96 -5.78
CA TYR A 36 1.44 -4.31 -4.38
C TYR A 36 1.52 -3.06 -3.51
N TYR A 37 0.95 -3.12 -2.34
CA TYR A 37 1.18 -2.10 -1.33
C TYR A 37 1.88 -2.72 -0.11
N PRO A 38 2.97 -2.10 0.38
CA PRO A 38 3.93 -2.76 1.26
C PRO A 38 3.51 -2.73 2.74
N TRP A 39 2.30 -3.15 3.03
CA TRP A 39 1.72 -3.14 4.37
C TRP A 39 1.10 -4.49 4.70
N ILE A 40 1.25 -4.91 5.95
CA ILE A 40 0.69 -6.18 6.45
C ILE A 40 -0.79 -6.09 6.78
N ALA A 41 -1.35 -4.88 6.81
CA ALA A 41 -2.75 -4.66 7.13
C ALA A 41 -3.41 -3.74 6.09
N GLY A 42 -4.68 -3.98 5.83
CA GLY A 42 -5.56 -3.11 5.06
C GLY A 42 -6.45 -2.27 5.96
N SER A 43 -7.08 -1.26 5.40
CA SER A 43 -8.14 -0.50 6.05
C SER A 43 -9.47 -0.79 5.37
N GLY A 44 -10.51 -0.91 6.15
CA GLY A 44 -11.87 -1.13 5.68
C GLY A 44 -12.87 -0.63 6.71
N ASN A 45 -14.09 -1.13 6.61
CA ASN A 45 -15.12 -0.83 7.60
C ASN A 45 -15.77 -2.11 8.12
N TYR A 46 -16.44 -2.02 9.25
CA TYR A 46 -17.08 -3.16 9.91
C TYR A 46 -18.20 -3.81 9.08
N GLY A 47 -18.81 -3.09 8.14
CA GLY A 47 -19.82 -3.62 7.22
C GLY A 47 -19.26 -4.31 5.98
N ALA A 48 -17.93 -4.35 5.80
CA ALA A 48 -17.33 -4.96 4.61
C ALA A 48 -17.49 -6.47 4.61
N ALA A 49 -17.95 -7.03 3.49
CA ALA A 49 -18.23 -8.47 3.36
C ALA A 49 -17.01 -9.35 3.65
N ILE A 50 -15.81 -8.90 3.28
CA ILE A 50 -14.58 -9.68 3.44
C ILE A 50 -14.23 -9.98 4.89
N VAL A 51 -14.60 -9.11 5.83
CA VAL A 51 -14.33 -9.30 7.27
C VAL A 51 -15.46 -10.04 8.01
N ASN A 52 -16.51 -10.45 7.31
CA ASN A 52 -17.59 -11.25 7.91
C ASN A 52 -17.15 -12.69 8.19
N PRO A 53 -17.72 -13.35 9.23
CA PRO A 53 -17.25 -14.66 9.67
C PRO A 53 -17.10 -15.72 8.57
N PRO A 54 -18.03 -15.90 7.62
CA PRO A 54 -17.89 -16.92 6.58
C PRO A 54 -16.62 -16.77 5.72
N ILE A 55 -16.12 -15.54 5.56
CA ILE A 55 -14.90 -15.30 4.81
C ILE A 55 -13.70 -15.21 5.76
N TRP A 56 -13.80 -14.41 6.81
CA TRP A 56 -12.68 -14.10 7.69
C TRP A 56 -12.25 -15.31 8.54
N GLU A 57 -13.18 -15.99 9.15
CA GLU A 57 -12.89 -17.15 9.99
C GLU A 57 -12.90 -18.46 9.18
N ASP A 58 -14.02 -18.75 8.47
CA ASP A 58 -14.21 -20.08 7.89
C ASP A 58 -13.32 -20.32 6.65
N LEU A 59 -13.15 -19.29 5.80
CA LEU A 59 -12.35 -19.41 4.59
C LEU A 59 -10.88 -19.05 4.82
N MET A 60 -10.59 -17.92 5.50
CA MET A 60 -9.21 -17.43 5.71
C MET A 60 -8.59 -17.98 6.99
N ASN A 61 -9.37 -18.58 7.88
CA ASN A 61 -8.93 -19.08 9.18
C ASN A 61 -8.25 -18.02 10.05
N TYR A 62 -8.80 -16.80 10.04
CA TYR A 62 -8.32 -15.68 10.82
C TYR A 62 -9.19 -15.49 12.07
N LYS A 63 -8.56 -15.08 13.18
CA LYS A 63 -9.25 -14.75 14.42
C LYS A 63 -9.33 -13.23 14.57
N TYR A 64 -10.49 -12.73 15.00
CA TYR A 64 -10.71 -11.30 15.18
C TYR A 64 -9.73 -10.68 16.16
N GLU A 65 -9.47 -11.35 17.27
CA GLU A 65 -8.58 -10.92 18.36
C GLU A 65 -7.11 -10.79 17.94
N GLU A 66 -6.75 -11.37 16.80
CA GLU A 66 -5.38 -11.36 16.27
C GLU A 66 -5.25 -10.49 15.03
N THR A 67 -6.38 -10.16 14.36
CA THR A 67 -6.34 -9.60 13.01
C THR A 67 -7.20 -8.35 12.80
N ILE A 68 -8.23 -8.12 13.59
CA ILE A 68 -9.07 -6.91 13.46
C ILE A 68 -8.75 -5.94 14.58
N TYR A 69 -8.08 -4.85 14.21
CA TYR A 69 -7.74 -3.77 15.11
C TYR A 69 -8.68 -2.59 14.91
N ASP A 70 -9.24 -2.09 16.00
CA ASP A 70 -10.05 -0.88 16.01
C ASP A 70 -9.18 0.32 16.40
N PRO A 71 -8.95 1.28 15.49
CA PRO A 71 -8.10 2.43 15.78
C PRO A 71 -8.67 3.37 16.85
N GLN A 72 -10.00 3.45 16.98
CA GLN A 72 -10.64 4.32 17.98
C GLN A 72 -10.59 3.74 19.38
N LEU A 73 -10.68 2.39 19.49
CA LEU A 73 -10.54 1.68 20.76
C LEU A 73 -9.08 1.37 21.12
N ASP A 74 -8.16 1.56 20.18
CA ASP A 74 -6.73 1.25 20.31
C ASP A 74 -6.48 -0.21 20.76
N LYS A 75 -7.25 -1.15 20.17
CA LYS A 75 -7.12 -2.58 20.49
C LYS A 75 -7.57 -3.50 19.36
N PHE A 76 -7.15 -4.75 19.43
CA PHE A 76 -7.79 -5.83 18.68
C PHE A 76 -9.17 -6.14 19.31
N VAL A 77 -10.17 -6.37 18.48
CA VAL A 77 -11.54 -6.63 18.95
C VAL A 77 -11.81 -8.14 19.02
N THR A 78 -12.64 -8.55 19.98
CA THR A 78 -13.17 -9.90 20.00
C THR A 78 -14.23 -10.09 18.91
N LYS A 79 -14.57 -11.35 18.61
CA LYS A 79 -15.64 -11.66 17.65
C LYS A 79 -16.98 -11.01 18.05
N GLU A 80 -17.32 -11.04 19.34
CA GLU A 80 -18.54 -10.45 19.84
C GLU A 80 -18.57 -8.93 19.66
N GLU A 81 -17.45 -8.27 19.98
CA GLU A 81 -17.27 -6.83 19.75
C GLU A 81 -17.38 -6.48 18.28
N PHE A 82 -16.73 -7.28 17.41
CA PHE A 82 -16.83 -7.10 15.97
C PHE A 82 -18.28 -7.19 15.49
N LEU A 83 -19.00 -8.24 15.84
CA LEU A 83 -20.38 -8.44 15.40
C LEU A 83 -21.30 -7.33 15.89
N LYS A 84 -21.07 -6.84 17.10
CA LYS A 84 -21.81 -5.69 17.63
C LYS A 84 -21.53 -4.42 16.82
N LEU A 85 -20.25 -4.09 16.60
CA LEU A 85 -19.86 -2.91 15.84
C LEU A 85 -20.28 -3.01 14.37
N ALA A 86 -20.21 -4.17 13.75
CA ALA A 86 -20.68 -4.40 12.39
C ALA A 86 -22.19 -4.15 12.23
N LYS A 87 -22.96 -4.41 13.27
CA LYS A 87 -24.41 -4.13 13.31
C LYS A 87 -24.72 -2.66 13.61
N ASP A 88 -24.07 -2.11 14.63
CA ASP A 88 -24.43 -0.80 15.20
C ASP A 88 -23.73 0.36 14.44
N GLU A 89 -22.51 0.15 13.96
CA GLU A 89 -21.65 1.13 13.31
C GLU A 89 -20.96 0.55 12.04
N PRO A 90 -21.70 0.06 11.02
CA PRO A 90 -21.12 -0.63 9.87
C PRO A 90 -20.14 0.22 9.06
N GLY A 91 -20.25 1.55 9.10
CA GLY A 91 -19.35 2.49 8.45
C GLY A 91 -18.06 2.79 9.22
N ARG A 92 -17.95 2.35 10.48
CA ARG A 92 -16.79 2.58 11.34
C ARG A 92 -15.55 1.92 10.73
N THR A 93 -14.44 2.65 10.75
CA THR A 93 -13.16 2.18 10.23
C THR A 93 -12.53 1.09 11.10
N LEU A 94 -11.99 0.08 10.45
CA LEU A 94 -11.15 -0.94 11.07
C LEU A 94 -9.85 -1.11 10.29
N VAL A 95 -8.87 -1.74 10.93
CA VAL A 95 -7.62 -2.20 10.31
C VAL A 95 -7.61 -3.73 10.33
N ALA A 96 -7.51 -4.32 9.15
CA ALA A 96 -7.54 -5.77 8.95
C ALA A 96 -6.13 -6.30 8.65
N TYR A 97 -5.54 -7.01 9.59
CA TYR A 97 -4.23 -7.63 9.43
C TYR A 97 -4.34 -8.93 8.64
N SER A 98 -3.45 -9.11 7.69
CA SER A 98 -3.28 -10.36 6.93
C SER A 98 -1.93 -10.99 7.29
N PRO A 99 -1.89 -11.94 8.22
CA PRO A 99 -0.64 -12.52 8.73
C PRO A 99 0.30 -13.08 7.65
N PRO A 100 -0.19 -13.71 6.56
CA PRO A 100 0.69 -14.17 5.49
C PRO A 100 1.51 -13.08 4.81
N ARG A 101 0.98 -11.86 4.73
CA ARG A 101 1.68 -10.72 4.11
C ARG A 101 3.01 -10.40 4.77
N LYS A 102 3.17 -10.70 6.06
CA LYS A 102 4.44 -10.52 6.77
C LYS A 102 5.60 -11.31 6.13
N LYS A 103 5.29 -12.49 5.57
CA LYS A 103 6.28 -13.32 4.85
C LYS A 103 6.44 -12.92 3.39
N TRP A 104 5.37 -12.44 2.76
CA TRP A 104 5.37 -12.12 1.34
C TRP A 104 5.95 -10.74 1.04
N LEU A 105 5.82 -9.79 1.97
CA LEU A 105 6.24 -8.42 1.77
C LEU A 105 7.72 -8.29 1.38
N PRO A 106 8.69 -8.96 2.02
CA PRO A 106 10.06 -9.00 1.53
C PRO A 106 10.20 -9.56 0.12
N GLU A 107 9.40 -10.58 -0.23
CA GLU A 107 9.46 -11.20 -1.55
C GLU A 107 8.94 -10.29 -2.65
N TRP A 108 7.89 -9.49 -2.39
CA TRP A 108 7.38 -8.53 -3.37
C TRP A 108 8.43 -7.50 -3.79
N THR A 109 9.32 -7.10 -2.90
CA THR A 109 10.40 -6.15 -3.22
C THR A 109 11.43 -6.73 -4.20
N LYS A 110 11.47 -8.05 -4.34
CA LYS A 110 12.41 -8.77 -5.22
C LYS A 110 11.84 -9.03 -6.62
N VAL A 111 10.54 -8.85 -6.83
CA VAL A 111 9.87 -9.19 -8.08
C VAL A 111 10.03 -8.07 -9.11
N GLU A 112 10.62 -8.39 -10.25
CA GLU A 112 10.75 -7.47 -11.37
C GLU A 112 9.37 -7.16 -12.01
N GLY A 113 9.08 -5.89 -12.23
CA GLY A 113 7.83 -5.45 -12.83
C GLY A 113 6.65 -5.39 -11.87
N PHE A 114 6.84 -5.65 -10.58
CA PHE A 114 5.83 -5.46 -9.57
C PHE A 114 5.86 -4.00 -9.10
N ILE A 115 4.79 -3.27 -9.36
CA ILE A 115 4.72 -1.83 -9.10
C ILE A 115 4.28 -1.57 -7.66
N VAL A 116 4.89 -0.59 -7.00
CA VAL A 116 4.45 -0.16 -5.67
C VAL A 116 3.27 0.81 -5.81
N ALA A 117 2.21 0.58 -5.04
CA ALA A 117 1.08 1.48 -4.93
C ALA A 117 0.77 1.82 -3.46
N GLY A 118 0.46 3.08 -3.19
CA GLY A 118 0.19 3.54 -1.83
C GLY A 118 -1.20 3.17 -1.32
N ASP A 119 -2.19 3.08 -2.20
CA ASP A 119 -3.61 2.98 -1.83
C ASP A 119 -4.01 4.06 -0.79
N GLY A 120 -3.37 5.22 -0.88
CA GLY A 120 -3.54 6.33 0.06
C GLY A 120 -4.93 6.93 -0.05
N MET A 121 -5.51 7.28 1.09
CA MET A 121 -6.75 8.02 1.19
C MET A 121 -6.44 9.49 1.53
N PRO A 122 -7.33 10.44 1.22
CA PRO A 122 -7.17 11.82 1.67
C PRO A 122 -6.94 11.91 3.18
N GLY A 123 -6.13 12.88 3.61
CA GLY A 123 -5.89 13.11 5.04
C GLY A 123 -7.16 13.60 5.72
N LEU A 124 -7.57 12.90 6.76
CA LEU A 124 -8.71 13.27 7.61
C LEU A 124 -8.22 13.48 9.05
N ASN A 125 -8.92 14.32 9.80
CA ASN A 125 -8.76 14.42 11.24
C ASN A 125 -9.52 13.31 11.98
N VAL A 126 -9.48 13.30 13.31
CA VAL A 126 -10.16 12.30 14.13
C VAL A 126 -11.69 12.39 14.04
N ASP A 127 -12.22 13.53 13.64
CA ASP A 127 -13.65 13.79 13.45
C ASP A 127 -14.13 13.42 12.04
N GLY A 128 -13.20 12.99 11.16
CA GLY A 128 -13.49 12.59 9.78
C GLY A 128 -13.57 13.76 8.79
N GLU A 129 -13.10 14.93 9.16
CA GLU A 129 -13.03 16.11 8.30
C GLU A 129 -11.69 16.14 7.54
N PHE A 130 -11.69 16.71 6.35
CA PHE A 130 -10.45 16.87 5.59
C PHE A 130 -9.49 17.84 6.30
N LEU A 131 -8.23 17.45 6.36
CA LEU A 131 -7.19 18.36 6.80
C LEU A 131 -6.95 19.45 5.76
N ASP A 132 -6.79 20.68 6.24
CA ASP A 132 -6.35 21.78 5.43
C ASP A 132 -4.89 21.56 4.95
N TRP A 133 -4.50 22.28 3.90
CA TRP A 133 -3.16 22.18 3.31
C TRP A 133 -2.03 22.45 4.33
N ASP A 134 -2.26 23.31 5.27
CA ASP A 134 -1.33 23.69 6.36
C ASP A 134 -1.68 23.03 7.70
N GLY A 135 -2.60 22.05 7.69
CA GLY A 135 -2.96 21.28 8.87
C GLY A 135 -1.77 20.52 9.45
N ALA A 136 -1.71 20.42 10.77
CA ALA A 136 -0.64 19.71 11.45
C ALA A 136 -0.73 18.20 11.20
N TYR A 137 0.41 17.54 10.99
CA TYR A 137 0.46 16.09 10.81
C TYR A 137 -0.07 15.29 11.99
N GLU A 138 0.05 15.86 13.18
CA GLU A 138 -0.44 15.29 14.43
C GLU A 138 -1.96 15.15 14.45
N ASP A 139 -2.66 15.94 13.66
CA ASP A 139 -4.12 15.90 13.54
C ASP A 139 -4.59 14.83 12.55
N TYR A 140 -3.67 14.26 11.76
CA TYR A 140 -4.01 13.21 10.79
C TYR A 140 -4.43 11.91 11.48
N ALA A 141 -5.60 11.42 11.10
CA ALA A 141 -6.09 10.10 11.47
C ALA A 141 -6.31 9.27 10.21
N GLY A 142 -5.61 8.15 10.11
CA GLY A 142 -5.75 7.28 8.94
C GLY A 142 -4.66 6.23 8.84
N HIS A 143 -4.67 5.52 7.72
CA HIS A 143 -3.69 4.48 7.50
C HIS A 143 -2.32 5.09 7.14
N PRO A 144 -1.21 4.60 7.71
CA PRO A 144 0.15 5.11 7.44
C PRO A 144 0.57 5.04 5.97
N ARG A 145 -0.15 4.29 5.15
CA ARG A 145 0.09 4.16 3.71
C ARG A 145 -0.03 5.46 2.91
N LEU A 146 -0.70 6.48 3.45
CA LEU A 146 -0.87 7.76 2.76
C LEU A 146 0.48 8.38 2.38
N ALA A 147 1.43 8.42 3.31
CA ALA A 147 2.75 9.02 3.10
C ALA A 147 3.92 8.02 3.28
N GLY A 148 3.72 6.90 3.99
CA GLY A 148 4.78 5.97 4.35
C GLY A 148 5.17 4.93 3.29
N THR A 149 4.38 4.76 2.24
CA THR A 149 4.53 3.64 1.30
C THR A 149 5.89 3.61 0.59
N HIS A 150 6.41 4.74 0.13
CA HIS A 150 7.72 4.77 -0.51
C HIS A 150 8.84 4.51 0.49
N ALA A 151 8.76 5.11 1.67
CA ALA A 151 9.78 4.97 2.71
C ALA A 151 9.86 3.53 3.26
N ILE A 152 8.72 2.88 3.52
CA ILE A 152 8.70 1.47 3.96
C ILE A 152 9.27 0.54 2.89
N THR A 153 8.93 0.77 1.60
CA THR A 153 9.46 -0.03 0.50
C THR A 153 10.98 0.06 0.43
N LEU A 154 11.53 1.28 0.50
CA LEU A 154 12.97 1.53 0.48
C LEU A 154 13.67 0.87 1.68
N ARG A 155 13.09 0.95 2.88
CA ARG A 155 13.62 0.29 4.07
C ARG A 155 13.64 -1.22 3.93
N ILE A 156 12.51 -1.84 3.60
CA ILE A 156 12.42 -3.30 3.48
C ILE A 156 13.35 -3.82 2.39
N ALA A 157 13.37 -3.18 1.23
CA ALA A 157 14.27 -3.57 0.14
C ALA A 157 15.74 -3.49 0.55
N ARG A 158 16.14 -2.45 1.30
CA ARG A 158 17.48 -2.32 1.86
C ARG A 158 17.80 -3.44 2.84
N GLU A 159 16.90 -3.75 3.77
CA GLU A 159 17.05 -4.81 4.76
C GLU A 159 17.17 -6.20 4.10
N GLU A 160 16.48 -6.41 3.00
CA GLU A 160 16.51 -7.63 2.19
C GLU A 160 17.65 -7.68 1.16
N GLY A 161 18.50 -6.66 1.09
CA GLY A 161 19.62 -6.58 0.15
C GLY A 161 19.20 -6.42 -1.32
N VAL A 162 17.99 -5.94 -1.58
CA VAL A 162 17.50 -5.66 -2.94
C VAL A 162 18.26 -4.46 -3.51
N PRO A 163 18.77 -4.54 -4.75
CA PRO A 163 19.47 -3.42 -5.38
C PRO A 163 18.59 -2.16 -5.43
N LEU A 164 19.13 -1.02 -5.00
CA LEU A 164 18.41 0.25 -4.96
C LEU A 164 17.72 0.58 -6.28
N MET A 165 18.39 0.35 -7.42
CA MET A 165 17.83 0.64 -8.74
C MET A 165 16.62 -0.23 -9.08
N GLN A 166 16.52 -1.45 -8.58
CA GLN A 166 15.33 -2.28 -8.71
C GLN A 166 14.17 -1.67 -7.91
N THR A 167 14.41 -1.28 -6.66
CA THR A 167 13.40 -0.62 -5.82
C THR A 167 12.92 0.70 -6.44
N LEU A 168 13.84 1.52 -6.94
CA LEU A 168 13.47 2.75 -7.64
C LEU A 168 12.67 2.48 -8.92
N SER A 169 12.93 1.37 -9.58
CA SER A 169 12.13 0.97 -10.74
C SER A 169 10.69 0.62 -10.35
N GLN A 170 10.48 -0.06 -9.22
CA GLN A 170 9.14 -0.34 -8.67
C GLN A 170 8.38 0.93 -8.27
N LEU A 171 9.10 1.93 -7.75
CA LEU A 171 8.52 3.17 -7.23
C LEU A 171 8.28 4.25 -8.31
N SER A 172 9.04 4.25 -9.41
CA SER A 172 9.07 5.34 -10.38
C SER A 172 9.05 4.87 -11.83
N TYR A 173 10.04 4.10 -12.26
CA TYR A 173 10.22 3.78 -13.68
C TYR A 173 9.09 2.92 -14.25
N TRP A 174 8.71 1.83 -13.58
CA TRP A 174 7.66 0.94 -14.07
C TRP A 174 6.27 1.56 -14.04
N PRO A 175 5.87 2.33 -13.00
CA PRO A 175 4.64 3.10 -13.05
C PRO A 175 4.58 4.06 -14.25
N ALA A 176 5.64 4.83 -14.46
CA ALA A 176 5.71 5.75 -15.59
C ALA A 176 5.67 5.01 -16.94
N LYS A 177 6.37 3.87 -17.05
CA LYS A 177 6.39 3.02 -18.24
C LYS A 177 5.01 2.43 -18.54
N PHE A 178 4.29 1.94 -17.54
CA PHE A 178 2.93 1.42 -17.70
C PHE A 178 2.00 2.50 -18.26
N ILE A 179 1.94 3.65 -17.59
CA ILE A 179 1.06 4.75 -17.97
C ILE A 179 1.51 5.39 -19.30
N GLY A 180 2.80 5.55 -19.50
CA GLY A 180 3.35 6.10 -20.74
C GLY A 180 3.01 5.26 -21.99
N LYS A 181 2.94 3.93 -21.84
CA LYS A 181 2.51 3.02 -22.91
C LYS A 181 1.03 3.15 -23.28
N THR A 182 0.21 3.81 -22.47
CA THR A 182 -1.18 4.13 -22.82
C THR A 182 -1.29 5.33 -23.79
N GLY A 183 -0.18 5.98 -24.10
CA GLY A 183 -0.12 7.17 -24.96
C GLY A 183 -0.04 8.49 -24.18
N LEU A 184 -0.05 8.47 -22.85
CA LEU A 184 0.09 9.68 -22.04
C LEU A 184 1.53 10.20 -22.11
N LYS A 185 1.73 11.23 -22.96
CA LYS A 185 3.04 11.83 -23.24
C LYS A 185 3.78 12.28 -21.98
N ALA A 186 3.08 12.92 -21.04
CA ALA A 186 3.67 13.38 -19.79
C ALA A 186 4.38 12.26 -18.99
N MET A 187 3.94 11.01 -19.11
CA MET A 187 4.55 9.86 -18.43
C MET A 187 5.65 9.19 -19.27
N GLN A 188 5.70 9.44 -20.56
CA GLN A 188 6.82 9.00 -21.42
C GLN A 188 8.11 9.76 -21.12
N GLU A 189 7.99 10.98 -20.58
CA GLU A 189 9.09 11.89 -20.25
C GLU A 189 9.45 11.89 -18.75
N ARG A 190 8.92 10.94 -17.94
CA ARG A 190 9.13 10.84 -16.48
C ARG A 190 9.58 9.46 -16.04
N GLY A 191 9.85 9.33 -14.77
CA GLY A 191 10.18 8.07 -14.10
C GLY A 191 11.63 7.65 -14.19
N ARG A 192 12.52 8.44 -14.82
CA ARG A 192 13.94 8.15 -14.92
C ARG A 192 14.76 9.43 -15.14
N MET A 193 16.00 9.40 -14.70
CA MET A 193 16.98 10.44 -15.01
C MET A 193 17.62 10.17 -16.37
N GLN A 194 17.28 10.98 -17.34
CA GLN A 194 17.81 10.89 -18.69
C GLN A 194 17.75 12.28 -19.35
N GLU A 195 18.72 12.59 -20.21
CA GLU A 195 18.71 13.84 -20.98
C GLU A 195 17.39 13.98 -21.78
N GLY A 196 16.82 15.18 -21.74
CA GLY A 196 15.51 15.48 -22.39
C GLY A 196 14.27 15.06 -21.60
N MET A 197 14.42 14.42 -20.44
CA MET A 197 13.31 14.08 -19.55
C MET A 197 12.98 15.24 -18.59
N VAL A 198 11.78 15.19 -18.03
CA VAL A 198 11.36 16.13 -16.97
C VAL A 198 12.18 15.86 -15.71
N ALA A 199 12.72 16.93 -15.14
CA ALA A 199 13.58 16.86 -13.96
C ALA A 199 12.76 16.87 -12.64
N ASP A 200 11.89 15.88 -12.46
CA ASP A 200 11.25 15.61 -11.17
C ASP A 200 12.24 14.80 -10.30
N ILE A 201 12.99 15.50 -9.44
CA ILE A 201 14.14 14.91 -8.73
C ILE A 201 13.85 14.86 -7.24
N VAL A 202 14.06 13.67 -6.63
CA VAL A 202 14.03 13.46 -5.19
C VAL A 202 15.43 13.16 -4.69
N ILE A 203 15.85 13.88 -3.63
CA ILE A 203 17.12 13.64 -2.95
C ILE A 203 16.82 13.05 -1.57
N PHE A 204 17.41 11.89 -1.27
CA PHE A 204 17.22 11.22 0.01
C PHE A 204 18.46 10.43 0.41
N ASN A 205 18.57 10.12 1.71
CA ASN A 205 19.61 9.21 2.19
C ASN A 205 19.11 7.78 2.13
N ALA A 206 19.62 6.99 1.19
CA ALA A 206 19.20 5.61 0.98
C ALA A 206 19.49 4.68 2.18
N GLU A 207 20.47 5.01 3.01
CA GLU A 207 20.84 4.20 4.18
C GLU A 207 19.88 4.42 5.37
N ASN A 208 19.25 5.60 5.46
CA ASN A 208 18.49 6.02 6.64
C ASN A 208 16.98 6.20 6.39
N VAL A 209 16.55 6.25 5.12
CA VAL A 209 15.14 6.43 4.80
C VAL A 209 14.30 5.29 5.42
N THR A 210 13.27 5.67 6.18
CA THR A 210 12.36 4.75 6.86
C THR A 210 11.02 5.41 7.13
N GLU A 211 9.99 4.63 7.38
CA GLU A 211 8.71 5.10 7.90
C GLU A 211 8.66 5.00 9.43
N HIS A 212 7.85 5.86 10.04
CA HIS A 212 7.57 5.84 11.47
C HIS A 212 6.06 5.85 11.79
N ALA A 213 5.23 5.82 10.76
CA ALA A 213 3.81 5.86 10.92
C ALA A 213 3.26 4.55 11.54
N THR A 214 2.20 4.67 12.35
CA THR A 214 1.51 3.57 13.01
C THR A 214 0.05 3.50 12.60
N TYR A 215 -0.64 2.42 12.95
CA TYR A 215 -2.08 2.24 12.70
C TYR A 215 -2.98 2.89 13.75
N LYS A 216 -2.42 3.40 14.82
CA LYS A 216 -3.17 3.99 15.92
C LYS A 216 -3.78 5.33 15.51
N ALA A 217 -5.05 5.61 15.85
CA ALA A 217 -5.71 6.87 15.57
C ALA A 217 -5.07 8.08 16.28
N GLY A 218 -5.32 9.26 15.77
CA GLY A 218 -4.74 10.49 16.27
C GLY A 218 -3.22 10.54 16.01
N ARG A 219 -2.46 11.06 16.95
CA ARG A 219 -1.00 11.28 16.83
C ARG A 219 -0.18 10.11 16.28
N ASN A 220 -0.78 8.98 16.14
CA ASN A 220 -0.10 7.75 15.78
C ASN A 220 -0.24 7.39 14.31
N GLY A 221 -1.09 8.12 13.60
CA GLY A 221 -1.10 8.14 12.14
C GLY A 221 -0.04 9.07 11.55
N LEU A 222 1.01 9.41 12.31
CA LEU A 222 2.08 10.25 11.80
C LEU A 222 2.54 9.74 10.46
N PRO A 223 2.53 10.59 9.43
CA PRO A 223 3.15 10.23 8.19
C PRO A 223 4.61 9.87 8.47
N SER A 224 5.15 8.97 7.67
CA SER A 224 6.55 8.60 7.79
C SER A 224 7.41 9.87 7.79
N THR A 225 8.47 9.87 8.57
CA THR A 225 9.50 10.93 8.53
C THR A 225 10.24 11.01 7.19
N GLY A 226 9.76 10.31 6.18
CA GLY A 226 10.21 10.44 4.79
C GLY A 226 9.54 11.56 4.03
N ILE A 227 8.76 12.42 4.68
CA ILE A 227 8.32 13.67 4.07
C ILE A 227 9.53 14.59 4.00
N PRO A 228 9.91 15.06 2.81
CA PRO A 228 10.99 16.02 2.69
C PRO A 228 10.61 17.30 3.45
N TYR A 229 11.49 17.72 4.32
CA TYR A 229 11.43 19.04 4.93
C TYR A 229 11.77 20.08 3.89
#